data_9962861b1e629d94a2317649ed293bea
#
_entry.id   9962861b1e629d94a2317649ed293bea
#
_cell.length_a   1.000
_cell.length_b   1.000
_cell.length_c   1.000
_cell.angle_alpha   90.00
_cell.angle_beta   90.00
_cell.angle_gamma   90.00
#
_symmetry.space_group_name_H-M   'P 1'
#
loop_
_entity.id
_entity.type
_entity.pdbx_description
1 polymer ?
#
loop_
_entity_poly.entity_id
_entity_poly.type
_entity_poly.pdbx_seq_one_letter_code
_entity_poly.pdbx_strand_id
1 'polypeptide(L)'
;MKILLVNGVNMATLGTREPGIYGAVTLKELEKIVTDYAEKKNVEVECFQSDIEGEICSKITTTDCDAIILNAGAYSHYSIAIRDALSAAKK
;
A
#
# COMPACT_ATOMS: atom_id res chain seq x y z
N MET A 1 16.60 -4.28 -5.61
CA MET A 1 15.35 -3.54 -5.86
C MET A 1 14.57 -3.43 -4.56
N LYS A 2 14.03 -2.28 -4.30
CA LYS A 2 13.21 -2.02 -3.12
C LYS A 2 11.84 -1.51 -3.56
N ILE A 3 10.78 -2.14 -3.05
CA ILE A 3 9.40 -1.83 -3.40
C ILE A 3 8.69 -1.26 -2.19
N LEU A 4 7.95 -0.16 -2.38
CA LEU A 4 7.06 0.40 -1.36
C LEU A 4 5.67 -0.20 -1.56
N LEU A 5 5.16 -0.89 -0.54
CA LEU A 5 3.79 -1.39 -0.52
C LEU A 5 2.96 -0.45 0.33
N VAL A 6 2.05 0.27 -0.30
CA VAL A 6 1.17 1.24 0.37
C VAL A 6 -0.24 0.68 0.43
N ASN A 7 -0.78 0.59 1.64
CA ASN A 7 -2.16 0.19 1.87
C ASN A 7 -2.93 1.39 2.44
N GLY A 8 -3.93 1.82 1.71
CA GLY A 8 -4.68 3.05 1.98
C GLY A 8 -5.86 2.87 2.92
N VAL A 9 -6.90 3.67 2.69
CA VAL A 9 -8.04 3.81 3.58
C VAL A 9 -8.69 2.46 3.88
N ASN A 10 -8.96 2.22 5.16
CA ASN A 10 -9.60 1.02 5.71
C ASN A 10 -8.81 -0.29 5.57
N MET A 11 -7.61 -0.25 5.03
CA MET A 11 -6.79 -1.48 4.93
C MET A 11 -6.32 -1.97 6.31
N ALA A 12 -6.21 -1.08 7.30
CA ALA A 12 -5.85 -1.47 8.66
C ALA A 12 -6.88 -2.41 9.31
N THR A 13 -8.14 -2.37 8.87
CA THR A 13 -9.20 -3.22 9.39
C THR A 13 -9.46 -4.47 8.54
N LEU A 14 -8.57 -4.72 7.56
CA LEU A 14 -8.68 -5.89 6.69
C LEU A 14 -8.74 -7.19 7.53
N GLY A 15 -9.68 -8.06 7.19
CA GLY A 15 -9.87 -9.33 7.90
C GLY A 15 -10.68 -9.23 9.20
N THR A 16 -10.95 -8.01 9.69
CA THR A 16 -11.68 -7.80 10.95
C THR A 16 -13.08 -7.25 10.74
N ARG A 17 -13.38 -6.65 9.57
CA ARG A 17 -14.73 -6.15 9.25
C ARG A 17 -15.34 -7.01 8.15
N GLU A 18 -16.54 -7.49 8.43
CA GLU A 18 -17.34 -8.28 7.47
C GLU A 18 -16.52 -9.38 6.75
N PRO A 19 -15.89 -10.32 7.50
CA PRO A 19 -15.02 -11.33 6.88
C PRO A 19 -15.69 -12.16 5.79
N GLY A 20 -17.02 -12.35 5.88
CA GLY A 20 -17.78 -13.09 4.87
C GLY A 20 -17.83 -12.41 3.50
N ILE A 21 -17.53 -11.08 3.45
CA ILE A 21 -17.55 -10.30 2.22
C ILE A 21 -16.13 -9.99 1.75
N TYR A 22 -15.26 -9.58 2.69
CA TYR A 22 -13.92 -9.09 2.35
C TYR A 22 -12.81 -10.10 2.63
N GLY A 23 -13.16 -11.31 3.12
CA GLY A 23 -12.17 -12.30 3.50
C GLY A 23 -11.66 -12.14 4.92
N ALA A 24 -10.90 -13.10 5.40
CA ALA A 24 -10.41 -13.15 6.78
C ALA A 24 -8.93 -12.77 6.94
N VAL A 25 -8.22 -12.51 5.85
CA VAL A 25 -6.80 -12.17 5.90
C VAL A 25 -6.64 -10.75 6.45
N THR A 26 -5.85 -10.61 7.52
CA THR A 26 -5.55 -9.29 8.09
C THR A 26 -4.50 -8.56 7.26
N LEU A 27 -4.38 -7.23 7.46
CA LEU A 27 -3.33 -6.46 6.80
C LEU A 27 -1.95 -7.02 7.15
N LYS A 28 -1.72 -7.36 8.41
CA LYS A 28 -0.44 -7.89 8.85
C LYS A 28 -0.10 -9.21 8.15
N GLU A 29 -1.09 -10.08 7.97
CA GLU A 29 -0.92 -11.34 7.25
C GLU A 29 -0.65 -11.08 5.76
N LEU A 30 -1.35 -10.13 5.15
CA LEU A 30 -1.13 -9.75 3.76
C LEU A 30 0.29 -9.21 3.57
N GLU A 31 0.74 -8.33 4.45
CA GLU A 31 2.09 -7.78 4.38
C GLU A 31 3.14 -8.89 4.51
N LYS A 32 2.90 -9.86 5.40
CA LYS A 32 3.80 -10.99 5.56
C LYS A 32 3.88 -11.84 4.30
N ILE A 33 2.74 -12.13 3.68
CA ILE A 33 2.70 -12.91 2.43
C ILE A 33 3.53 -12.22 1.34
N VAL A 34 3.34 -10.91 1.18
CA VAL A 34 4.05 -10.14 0.16
C VAL A 34 5.54 -10.09 0.48
N THR A 35 5.91 -9.84 1.74
CA THR A 35 7.29 -9.75 2.16
C THR A 35 8.03 -11.08 1.99
N ASP A 36 7.38 -12.20 2.38
CA ASP A 36 7.97 -13.52 2.24
C ASP A 36 8.20 -13.88 0.76
N TYR A 37 7.24 -13.57 -0.10
CA TYR A 37 7.38 -13.82 -1.53
C TYR A 37 8.52 -12.98 -2.13
N ALA A 38 8.58 -11.70 -1.75
CA ALA A 38 9.62 -10.80 -2.24
C ALA A 38 11.03 -11.27 -1.80
N GLU A 39 11.15 -11.77 -0.58
CA GLU A 39 12.41 -12.30 -0.06
C GLU A 39 12.93 -13.45 -0.92
N LYS A 40 12.04 -14.33 -1.38
CA LYS A 40 12.41 -15.42 -2.28
C LYS A 40 12.92 -14.93 -3.64
N LYS A 41 12.56 -13.71 -4.00
CA LYS A 41 12.96 -13.08 -5.27
C LYS A 41 14.12 -12.09 -5.09
N ASN A 42 14.69 -12.01 -3.89
CA ASN A 42 15.75 -11.05 -3.54
C ASN A 42 15.29 -9.61 -3.72
N VAL A 43 14.03 -9.33 -3.37
CA VAL A 43 13.43 -8.00 -3.42
C VAL A 43 13.09 -7.56 -2.00
N GLU A 44 13.46 -6.32 -1.65
CA GLU A 44 13.13 -5.72 -0.37
C GLU A 44 11.78 -5.01 -0.46
N VAL A 45 10.94 -5.16 0.56
CA VAL A 45 9.62 -4.51 0.61
C VAL A 45 9.53 -3.67 1.88
N GLU A 46 9.17 -2.40 1.70
CA GLU A 46 8.80 -1.52 2.81
C GLU A 46 7.28 -1.40 2.82
N CYS A 47 6.66 -1.69 3.97
CA CYS A 47 5.20 -1.61 4.11
C CYS A 47 4.81 -0.30 4.78
N PHE A 48 3.77 0.35 4.26
CA PHE A 48 3.22 1.58 4.80
C PHE A 48 1.70 1.52 4.72
N GLN A 49 1.01 1.95 5.77
CA GLN A 49 -0.45 2.01 5.78
C GLN A 49 -0.88 3.35 6.38
N SER A 50 -1.87 3.98 5.75
CA SER A 50 -2.51 5.17 6.31
C SER A 50 -3.91 5.33 5.72
N ASP A 51 -4.83 5.81 6.56
CA ASP A 51 -6.16 6.25 6.13
C ASP A 51 -6.14 7.71 5.68
N ILE A 52 -5.05 8.42 5.89
CA ILE A 52 -4.92 9.85 5.65
C ILE A 52 -4.31 10.08 4.26
N GLU A 53 -5.10 10.67 3.36
CA GLU A 53 -4.69 10.93 1.98
C GLU A 53 -3.36 11.69 1.90
N GLY A 54 -3.20 12.73 2.71
CA GLY A 54 -1.99 13.55 2.71
C GLY A 54 -0.75 12.77 3.12
N GLU A 55 -0.88 11.85 4.06
CA GLU A 55 0.23 10.99 4.47
C GLU A 55 0.66 10.04 3.35
N ILE A 56 -0.32 9.50 2.62
CA ILE A 56 -0.05 8.64 1.48
C ILE A 56 0.70 9.42 0.40
N CYS A 57 0.23 10.62 0.08
CA CYS A 57 0.88 11.48 -0.90
C CYS A 57 2.31 11.82 -0.52
N SER A 58 2.53 12.18 0.75
CA SER A 58 3.87 12.50 1.24
C SER A 58 4.81 11.31 1.16
N LYS A 59 4.31 10.12 1.53
CA LYS A 59 5.12 8.90 1.47
C LYS A 59 5.51 8.57 0.03
N ILE A 60 4.58 8.67 -0.91
CA ILE A 60 4.83 8.40 -2.32
C ILE A 60 5.89 9.33 -2.89
N THR A 61 5.79 10.63 -2.58
CA THR A 61 6.69 11.63 -3.17
C THR A 61 8.07 11.66 -2.53
N THR A 62 8.21 11.14 -1.31
CA THR A 62 9.49 11.17 -0.59
C THR A 62 10.19 9.82 -0.51
N THR A 63 9.57 8.75 -1.01
CA THR A 63 10.17 7.41 -0.91
C THR A 63 11.41 7.27 -1.79
N ASP A 64 12.39 6.53 -1.28
CA ASP A 64 13.59 6.15 -2.03
C ASP A 64 13.43 4.79 -2.72
N CYS A 65 12.27 4.15 -2.59
CA CYS A 65 12.00 2.86 -3.22
C CYS A 65 12.01 2.98 -4.75
N ASP A 66 12.35 1.86 -5.42
CA ASP A 66 12.42 1.82 -6.88
C ASP A 66 11.06 1.70 -7.54
N ALA A 67 10.08 1.14 -6.84
CA ALA A 67 8.73 0.93 -7.37
C ALA A 67 7.71 1.02 -6.24
N ILE A 68 6.44 1.21 -6.62
CA ILE A 68 5.34 1.37 -5.67
C ILE A 68 4.22 0.41 -6.06
N ILE A 69 3.70 -0.35 -5.07
CA ILE A 69 2.45 -1.08 -5.19
C ILE A 69 1.47 -0.37 -4.26
N LEU A 70 0.35 0.07 -4.82
CA LEU A 70 -0.63 0.87 -4.08
C LEU A 70 -2.00 0.21 -4.08
N ASN A 71 -2.51 -0.06 -2.87
CA ASN A 71 -3.90 -0.41 -2.64
C ASN A 71 -4.58 0.81 -2.01
N ALA A 72 -5.10 1.68 -2.84
CA ALA A 72 -5.62 2.99 -2.40
C ALA A 72 -6.96 2.91 -1.67
N GLY A 73 -7.66 1.77 -1.74
CA GLY A 73 -8.99 1.65 -1.19
C GLY A 73 -9.95 2.59 -1.92
N ALA A 74 -10.83 3.27 -1.17
CA ALA A 74 -11.80 4.18 -1.75
C ALA A 74 -11.17 5.37 -2.49
N TYR A 75 -9.93 5.73 -2.14
CA TYR A 75 -9.25 6.84 -2.81
C TYR A 75 -8.97 6.56 -4.29
N SER A 76 -8.97 5.31 -4.73
CA SER A 76 -8.78 4.97 -6.14
C SER A 76 -9.87 5.58 -7.04
N HIS A 77 -11.03 5.89 -6.48
CA HIS A 77 -12.17 6.39 -7.23
C HIS A 77 -12.19 7.92 -7.37
N TYR A 78 -11.57 8.65 -6.46
CA TYR A 78 -11.70 10.11 -6.46
C TYR A 78 -10.48 10.89 -5.94
N SER A 79 -9.40 10.25 -5.56
CA SER A 79 -8.24 11.01 -5.09
C SER A 79 -7.36 11.48 -6.25
N ILE A 80 -7.53 12.72 -6.64
CA ILE A 80 -6.67 13.37 -7.62
C ILE A 80 -5.28 13.59 -7.02
N ALA A 81 -5.21 13.89 -5.71
CA ALA A 81 -3.94 14.14 -5.04
C ALA A 81 -3.02 12.93 -5.08
N ILE A 82 -3.55 11.72 -4.84
CA ILE A 82 -2.74 10.50 -4.91
C ILE A 82 -2.29 10.23 -6.35
N ARG A 83 -3.17 10.44 -7.32
CA ARG A 83 -2.82 10.27 -8.72
C ARG A 83 -1.68 11.20 -9.13
N ASP A 84 -1.75 12.46 -8.70
CA ASP A 84 -0.71 13.44 -9.00
C ASP A 84 0.60 13.10 -8.31
N ALA A 85 0.55 12.59 -7.06
CA ALA A 85 1.73 12.16 -6.34
C ALA A 85 2.44 11.00 -7.06
N LEU A 86 1.68 10.04 -7.58
CA LEU A 86 2.23 8.92 -8.35
C LEU A 86 2.89 9.41 -9.63
N SER A 87 2.26 10.36 -10.33
CA SER A 87 2.83 10.96 -11.53
C SER A 87 4.13 11.71 -11.22
N ALA A 88 4.16 12.45 -10.12
CA ALA A 88 5.35 13.20 -9.71
C ALA A 88 6.49 12.26 -9.33
N ALA A 89 6.20 11.14 -8.69
CA ALA A 89 7.21 10.17 -8.26
C ALA A 89 7.85 9.43 -9.43
N LYS A 90 7.12 9.23 -10.52
CA LYS A 90 7.61 8.55 -11.74
C LYS A 90 8.11 7.13 -11.47
N LYS A 91 7.39 6.38 -10.64
CA LYS A 91 7.80 5.01 -10.26
C LYS A 91 6.73 3.95 -10.61
#